data_402df7af4a48f3fa54bd753b0801d4d5
#
_entry.id   402df7af4a48f3fa54bd753b0801d4d5
#
_cell.length_a   1.000
_cell.length_b   1.000
_cell.length_c   1.000
_cell.angle_alpha   90.00
_cell.angle_beta   90.00
_cell.angle_gamma   90.00
#
_symmetry.space_group_name_H-M   'P 1'
#
loop_
_entity.id
_entity.type
_entity.pdbx_description
1 polymer ?
#
loop_
_entity_poly.entity_id
_entity_poly.type
_entity_poly.pdbx_seq_one_letter_code
_entity_poly.pdbx_strand_id
1 'polypeptide(L)'
;MKIDHSIAAVVTGGASGLGEATARALAAKGAKVAIFDLQKDKGEAVAADIGGIFCEVNVTSDESVDAGLATARAAHGQERYLVCCAGTGNAMKTASRSKEDGSIKHFSLEAFNWLIQINLVGTFRCVAKSAAGMLTLDPGSDGDRGAIVMTASVAAEDGQIGQAAYSASKGGVVGMTLPIARDLMSEGIRVNTILPGIFDTPLMQGAPQPVRDALAASVPFPKRLGRPAEYAALALTMIENSYFNGEDVRLDGAIRMAPR
;
A
#
# COMPACT_ATOMS: atom_id res chain seq x y z
N MET A 1 13.36 -13.15 -7.97
CA MET A 1 12.80 -14.33 -7.25
C MET A 1 11.47 -14.72 -7.88
N LYS A 2 11.21 -16.02 -8.11
CA LYS A 2 9.97 -16.50 -8.75
C LYS A 2 8.85 -16.64 -7.71
N ILE A 3 7.62 -16.28 -8.07
CA ILE A 3 6.45 -16.49 -7.21
C ILE A 3 5.90 -17.90 -7.47
N ASP A 4 5.86 -18.75 -6.45
CA ASP A 4 5.32 -20.11 -6.51
C ASP A 4 4.79 -20.57 -5.13
N HIS A 5 4.39 -21.84 -5.03
CA HIS A 5 3.79 -22.41 -3.82
C HIS A 5 4.73 -22.54 -2.60
N SER A 6 6.02 -22.32 -2.78
CA SER A 6 6.98 -22.30 -1.65
C SER A 6 7.02 -20.92 -0.96
N ILE A 7 6.45 -19.90 -1.59
CA ILE A 7 6.54 -18.52 -1.16
C ILE A 7 5.34 -18.14 -0.26
N ALA A 8 5.65 -17.59 0.91
CA ALA A 8 4.69 -16.90 1.75
C ALA A 8 4.74 -15.39 1.48
N ALA A 9 3.57 -14.75 1.46
CA ALA A 9 3.40 -13.32 1.25
C ALA A 9 2.40 -12.73 2.23
N VAL A 10 2.63 -11.48 2.65
CA VAL A 10 1.72 -10.68 3.46
C VAL A 10 1.26 -9.47 2.65
N VAL A 11 -0.04 -9.22 2.65
CA VAL A 11 -0.63 -8.03 2.02
C VAL A 11 -1.44 -7.25 3.05
N THR A 12 -0.98 -6.04 3.41
CA THR A 12 -1.77 -5.17 4.30
C THR A 12 -2.81 -4.39 3.48
N GLY A 13 -3.98 -4.14 4.06
CA GLY A 13 -5.11 -3.58 3.31
C GLY A 13 -5.65 -4.57 2.27
N GLY A 14 -5.46 -5.87 2.49
CA GLY A 14 -5.74 -6.93 1.52
C GLY A 14 -7.21 -7.33 1.39
N ALA A 15 -8.10 -6.78 2.20
CA ALA A 15 -9.53 -7.07 2.15
C ALA A 15 -10.28 -6.34 1.03
N SER A 16 -9.66 -5.39 0.35
CA SER A 16 -10.31 -4.62 -0.71
C SER A 16 -9.33 -3.92 -1.67
N GLY A 17 -9.83 -3.46 -2.81
CA GLY A 17 -9.15 -2.55 -3.72
C GLY A 17 -7.79 -3.03 -4.22
N LEU A 18 -6.74 -2.20 -4.06
CA LEU A 18 -5.40 -2.51 -4.57
C LEU A 18 -4.78 -3.71 -3.84
N GLY A 19 -4.99 -3.80 -2.51
CA GLY A 19 -4.49 -4.91 -1.70
C GLY A 19 -5.15 -6.23 -2.07
N GLU A 20 -6.48 -6.26 -2.20
CA GLU A 20 -7.22 -7.45 -2.64
C GLU A 20 -6.75 -7.94 -4.01
N ALA A 21 -6.64 -7.02 -4.98
CA ALA A 21 -6.18 -7.38 -6.33
C ALA A 21 -4.76 -7.96 -6.29
N THR A 22 -3.89 -7.42 -5.43
CA THR A 22 -2.52 -7.92 -5.26
C THR A 22 -2.51 -9.30 -4.58
N ALA A 23 -3.31 -9.49 -3.53
CA ALA A 23 -3.44 -10.78 -2.85
C ALA A 23 -3.91 -11.88 -3.82
N ARG A 24 -4.94 -11.59 -4.61
CA ARG A 24 -5.45 -12.50 -5.65
C ARG A 24 -4.39 -12.80 -6.73
N ALA A 25 -3.64 -11.80 -7.18
CA ALA A 25 -2.61 -11.99 -8.19
C ALA A 25 -1.42 -12.83 -7.68
N LEU A 26 -1.01 -12.64 -6.41
CA LEU A 26 0.01 -13.46 -5.75
C LEU A 26 -0.44 -14.91 -5.60
N ALA A 27 -1.67 -15.13 -5.12
CA ALA A 27 -2.25 -16.46 -4.96
C ALA A 27 -2.42 -17.18 -6.31
N ALA A 28 -2.83 -16.47 -7.36
CA ALA A 28 -2.95 -17.04 -8.71
C ALA A 28 -1.60 -17.53 -9.28
N LYS A 29 -0.47 -16.99 -8.79
CA LYS A 29 0.88 -17.51 -9.09
C LYS A 29 1.33 -18.62 -8.14
N GLY A 30 0.53 -18.97 -7.17
CA GLY A 30 0.78 -20.07 -6.23
C GLY A 30 1.27 -19.62 -4.86
N ALA A 31 1.53 -18.33 -4.60
CA ALA A 31 1.97 -17.88 -3.28
C ALA A 31 0.93 -18.15 -2.19
N LYS A 32 1.39 -18.48 -0.99
CA LYS A 32 0.58 -18.58 0.22
C LYS A 32 0.39 -17.19 0.80
N VAL A 33 -0.82 -16.64 0.73
CA VAL A 33 -1.08 -15.24 1.07
C VAL A 33 -1.77 -15.10 2.41
N ALA A 34 -1.22 -14.25 3.28
CA ALA A 34 -1.90 -13.76 4.48
C ALA A 34 -2.40 -12.33 4.23
N ILE A 35 -3.69 -12.13 4.48
CA ILE A 35 -4.36 -10.83 4.34
C ILE A 35 -4.41 -10.15 5.70
N PHE A 36 -3.84 -8.95 5.79
CA PHE A 36 -3.89 -8.10 6.98
C PHE A 36 -4.84 -6.94 6.72
N ASP A 37 -5.94 -6.87 7.46
CA ASP A 37 -6.94 -5.80 7.35
C ASP A 37 -7.76 -5.67 8.64
N LEU A 38 -8.47 -4.58 8.79
CA LEU A 38 -9.47 -4.37 9.86
C LEU A 38 -10.87 -4.90 9.47
N GLN A 39 -11.13 -5.06 8.17
CA GLN A 39 -12.43 -5.44 7.63
C GLN A 39 -12.58 -6.97 7.64
N LYS A 40 -12.95 -7.54 8.80
CA LYS A 40 -13.00 -8.98 9.03
C LYS A 40 -13.79 -9.74 7.97
N ASP A 41 -15.06 -9.41 7.79
CA ASP A 41 -15.96 -10.16 6.89
C ASP A 41 -15.43 -10.19 5.44
N LYS A 42 -14.91 -9.05 4.95
CA LYS A 42 -14.33 -8.96 3.61
C LYS A 42 -12.99 -9.70 3.52
N GLY A 43 -12.15 -9.53 4.52
CA GLY A 43 -10.85 -10.19 4.56
C GLY A 43 -10.96 -11.70 4.60
N GLU A 44 -11.87 -12.23 5.42
CA GLU A 44 -12.18 -13.67 5.47
C GLU A 44 -12.72 -14.19 4.13
N ALA A 45 -13.61 -13.44 3.49
CA ALA A 45 -14.15 -13.82 2.17
C ALA A 45 -13.04 -13.87 1.10
N VAL A 46 -12.18 -12.84 1.03
CA VAL A 46 -11.04 -12.84 0.08
C VAL A 46 -10.07 -13.96 0.39
N ALA A 47 -9.75 -14.19 1.68
CA ALA A 47 -8.86 -15.27 2.09
C ALA A 47 -9.39 -16.65 1.69
N ALA A 48 -10.69 -16.89 1.90
CA ALA A 48 -11.34 -18.14 1.48
C ALA A 48 -11.28 -18.35 -0.04
N ASP A 49 -11.55 -17.31 -0.83
CA ASP A 49 -11.52 -17.36 -2.29
C ASP A 49 -10.14 -17.72 -2.85
N ILE A 50 -9.06 -17.25 -2.19
CA ILE A 50 -7.68 -17.46 -2.68
C ILE A 50 -6.97 -18.63 -2.00
N GLY A 51 -7.61 -19.33 -1.08
CA GLY A 51 -6.97 -20.39 -0.28
C GLY A 51 -5.88 -19.85 0.66
N GLY A 52 -5.99 -18.59 1.07
CA GLY A 52 -5.10 -17.91 2.00
C GLY A 52 -5.65 -17.87 3.42
N ILE A 53 -5.08 -17.00 4.24
CA ILE A 53 -5.59 -16.70 5.59
C ILE A 53 -5.86 -15.22 5.79
N PHE A 54 -6.79 -14.93 6.70
CA PHE A 54 -7.06 -13.58 7.18
C PHE A 54 -6.50 -13.41 8.60
N CYS A 55 -5.86 -12.27 8.83
CA CYS A 55 -5.44 -11.82 10.15
C CYS A 55 -6.02 -10.42 10.37
N GLU A 56 -6.81 -10.24 11.42
CA GLU A 56 -7.29 -8.90 11.81
C GLU A 56 -6.10 -8.10 12.37
N VAL A 57 -5.64 -7.13 11.59
CA VAL A 57 -4.44 -6.36 11.92
C VAL A 57 -4.70 -4.86 11.81
N ASN A 58 -4.44 -4.17 12.92
CA ASN A 58 -4.33 -2.71 12.96
C ASN A 58 -2.85 -2.31 12.79
N VAL A 59 -2.50 -1.73 11.64
CA VAL A 59 -1.14 -1.30 11.35
C VAL A 59 -0.62 -0.19 12.26
N THR A 60 -1.49 0.45 13.07
CA THR A 60 -1.08 1.46 14.05
C THR A 60 -0.67 0.89 15.41
N SER A 61 -0.84 -0.43 15.64
CA SER A 61 -0.46 -1.13 16.86
C SER A 61 0.69 -2.10 16.61
N ASP A 62 1.73 -2.04 17.43
CA ASP A 62 2.86 -2.97 17.40
C ASP A 62 2.42 -4.40 17.72
N GLU A 63 1.59 -4.55 18.74
CA GLU A 63 1.09 -5.84 19.24
C GLU A 63 0.20 -6.50 18.18
N SER A 64 -0.63 -5.72 17.49
CA SER A 64 -1.51 -6.24 16.45
C SER A 64 -0.72 -6.74 15.24
N VAL A 65 0.30 -6.00 14.80
CA VAL A 65 1.17 -6.42 13.69
C VAL A 65 1.99 -7.64 14.07
N ASP A 66 2.54 -7.72 15.29
CA ASP A 66 3.29 -8.87 15.77
C ASP A 66 2.41 -10.12 15.83
N ALA A 67 1.20 -10.02 16.35
CA ALA A 67 0.25 -11.13 16.40
C ALA A 67 -0.16 -11.60 14.99
N GLY A 68 -0.38 -10.68 14.08
CA GLY A 68 -0.69 -10.98 12.68
C GLY A 68 0.45 -11.71 11.99
N LEU A 69 1.69 -11.22 12.12
CA LEU A 69 2.88 -11.88 11.57
C LEU A 69 3.11 -13.26 12.19
N ALA A 70 2.95 -13.42 13.50
CA ALA A 70 3.06 -14.72 14.16
C ALA A 70 2.04 -15.72 13.59
N THR A 71 0.78 -15.30 13.42
CA THR A 71 -0.28 -16.14 12.84
C THR A 71 0.03 -16.49 11.38
N ALA A 72 0.44 -15.52 10.57
CA ALA A 72 0.79 -15.75 9.18
C ALA A 72 1.96 -16.73 9.01
N ARG A 73 3.01 -16.55 9.83
CA ARG A 73 4.19 -17.41 9.83
C ARG A 73 3.91 -18.83 10.32
N ALA A 74 3.02 -18.99 11.30
CA ALA A 74 2.58 -20.32 11.77
C ALA A 74 1.83 -21.10 10.66
N ALA A 75 1.05 -20.41 9.83
CA ALA A 75 0.26 -21.02 8.77
C ALA A 75 1.04 -21.28 7.48
N HIS A 76 1.89 -20.32 7.06
CA HIS A 76 2.49 -20.29 5.74
C HIS A 76 4.02 -20.35 5.72
N GLY A 77 4.66 -20.22 6.86
CA GLY A 77 6.11 -20.00 6.99
C GLY A 77 6.47 -18.52 6.92
N GLN A 78 7.74 -18.21 7.07
CA GLN A 78 8.26 -16.85 7.04
C GLN A 78 7.98 -16.21 5.67
N GLU A 79 7.35 -15.04 5.65
CA GLU A 79 7.08 -14.32 4.44
C GLU A 79 8.36 -13.86 3.73
N ARG A 80 8.38 -14.00 2.40
CA ARG A 80 9.39 -13.43 1.50
C ARG A 80 8.90 -12.16 0.82
N TYR A 81 7.57 -11.97 0.75
CA TYR A 81 6.99 -10.77 0.14
C TYR A 81 6.06 -10.06 1.10
N LEU A 82 6.24 -8.75 1.15
CA LEU A 82 5.32 -7.83 1.82
C LEU A 82 4.83 -6.79 0.83
N VAL A 83 3.50 -6.64 0.72
CA VAL A 83 2.91 -5.53 -0.04
C VAL A 83 2.06 -4.68 0.89
N CYS A 84 2.43 -3.43 1.08
CA CYS A 84 1.79 -2.50 1.99
C CYS A 84 0.75 -1.67 1.25
N CYS A 85 -0.53 -2.09 1.29
CA CYS A 85 -1.66 -1.35 0.72
C CYS A 85 -2.60 -0.75 1.79
N ALA A 86 -2.39 -1.03 3.07
CA ALA A 86 -3.18 -0.41 4.13
C ALA A 86 -2.98 1.11 4.13
N GLY A 87 -4.08 1.86 4.11
CA GLY A 87 -4.01 3.30 4.08
C GLY A 87 -5.41 3.92 3.97
N THR A 88 -5.47 5.20 4.25
CA THR A 88 -6.70 6.00 4.20
C THR A 88 -6.39 7.43 3.78
N GLY A 89 -7.43 8.22 3.56
CA GLY A 89 -7.30 9.62 3.18
C GLY A 89 -8.26 10.52 3.95
N ASN A 90 -7.87 11.76 4.10
CA ASN A 90 -8.77 12.84 4.47
C ASN A 90 -8.47 14.08 3.61
N ALA A 91 -9.44 14.98 3.54
CA ALA A 91 -9.27 16.24 2.84
C ALA A 91 -9.74 17.39 3.75
N MET A 92 -8.78 18.17 4.25
CA MET A 92 -9.04 19.34 5.09
C MET A 92 -8.00 20.42 4.80
N LYS A 93 -8.48 21.65 4.51
CA LYS A 93 -7.56 22.77 4.28
C LYS A 93 -6.75 23.10 5.54
N THR A 94 -5.50 23.49 5.35
CA THR A 94 -4.61 23.93 6.43
C THR A 94 -5.28 25.00 7.31
N ALA A 95 -5.94 25.96 6.69
CA ALA A 95 -6.84 26.90 7.34
C ALA A 95 -7.95 27.31 6.38
N SER A 96 -9.12 27.64 6.89
CA SER A 96 -10.26 28.08 6.07
C SER A 96 -11.17 29.05 6.84
N ARG A 97 -11.85 29.88 6.07
CA ARG A 97 -12.93 30.73 6.55
C ARG A 97 -14.28 30.11 6.15
N SER A 98 -15.17 29.94 7.11
CA SER A 98 -16.55 29.52 6.85
C SER A 98 -17.25 30.57 5.99
N LYS A 99 -18.02 30.10 4.99
CA LYS A 99 -18.84 30.98 4.16
C LYS A 99 -20.15 31.39 4.85
N GLU A 100 -20.60 30.65 5.86
CA GLU A 100 -21.87 30.86 6.53
C GLU A 100 -21.76 31.95 7.61
N ASP A 101 -20.72 31.86 8.46
CA ASP A 101 -20.58 32.69 9.64
C ASP A 101 -19.24 33.45 9.73
N GLY A 102 -18.35 33.28 8.75
CA GLY A 102 -17.03 33.90 8.72
C GLY A 102 -16.02 33.33 9.71
N SER A 103 -16.37 32.31 10.49
CA SER A 103 -15.47 31.68 11.45
C SER A 103 -14.22 31.11 10.80
N ILE A 104 -13.09 31.17 11.53
CA ILE A 104 -11.81 30.62 11.07
C ILE A 104 -11.60 29.25 11.70
N LYS A 105 -11.26 28.27 10.86
CA LYS A 105 -10.90 26.92 11.29
C LYS A 105 -9.52 26.57 10.74
N HIS A 106 -8.73 25.85 11.53
CA HIS A 106 -7.45 25.26 11.08
C HIS A 106 -7.58 23.74 11.03
N PHE A 107 -6.66 23.09 10.33
CA PHE A 107 -6.57 21.64 10.31
C PHE A 107 -6.22 21.11 11.70
N SER A 108 -6.98 20.14 12.21
CA SER A 108 -6.70 19.48 13.48
C SER A 108 -5.41 18.68 13.41
N LEU A 109 -4.51 18.90 14.38
CA LEU A 109 -3.29 18.10 14.52
C LEU A 109 -3.60 16.63 14.85
N GLU A 110 -4.70 16.37 15.55
CA GLU A 110 -5.16 15.01 15.81
C GLU A 110 -5.47 14.28 14.49
N ALA A 111 -6.27 14.90 13.61
CA ALA A 111 -6.59 14.34 12.29
C ALA A 111 -5.36 14.22 11.38
N PHE A 112 -4.38 15.15 11.50
CA PHE A 112 -3.12 15.05 10.80
C PHE A 112 -2.31 13.84 11.29
N ASN A 113 -2.12 13.74 12.61
CA ASN A 113 -1.35 12.66 13.23
C ASN A 113 -2.01 11.29 12.98
N TRP A 114 -3.32 11.20 13.05
CA TRP A 114 -4.06 9.98 12.75
C TRP A 114 -3.71 9.44 11.36
N LEU A 115 -3.68 10.33 10.35
CA LEU A 115 -3.34 9.93 8.98
C LEU A 115 -1.88 9.51 8.84
N ILE A 116 -0.96 10.26 9.48
CA ILE A 116 0.47 9.90 9.53
C ILE A 116 0.67 8.54 10.19
N GLN A 117 -0.02 8.26 11.29
CA GLN A 117 0.09 6.97 12.01
C GLN A 117 -0.34 5.80 11.15
N ILE A 118 -1.40 5.94 10.35
CA ILE A 118 -1.85 4.85 9.47
C ILE A 118 -0.93 4.71 8.26
N ASN A 119 -0.80 5.77 7.46
CA ASN A 119 -0.21 5.68 6.13
C ASN A 119 1.32 5.58 6.14
N LEU A 120 1.98 6.23 7.08
CA LEU A 120 3.45 6.32 7.13
C LEU A 120 4.01 5.41 8.22
N VAL A 121 3.66 5.67 9.47
CA VAL A 121 4.22 4.90 10.61
C VAL A 121 3.76 3.45 10.55
N GLY A 122 2.49 3.20 10.21
CA GLY A 122 1.95 1.85 10.03
C GLY A 122 2.61 1.07 8.89
N THR A 123 2.88 1.74 7.76
CA THR A 123 3.66 1.15 6.67
C THR A 123 5.06 0.79 7.14
N PHE A 124 5.77 1.74 7.76
CA PHE A 124 7.13 1.49 8.26
C PHE A 124 7.17 0.37 9.30
N ARG A 125 6.19 0.30 10.21
CA ARG A 125 6.05 -0.77 11.21
C ARG A 125 5.99 -2.15 10.56
N CYS A 126 5.13 -2.30 9.55
CA CYS A 126 5.01 -3.56 8.83
C CYS A 126 6.31 -3.90 8.08
N VAL A 127 6.93 -2.92 7.43
CA VAL A 127 8.21 -3.08 6.72
C VAL A 127 9.30 -3.54 7.67
N ALA A 128 9.51 -2.84 8.79
CA ALA A 128 10.59 -3.14 9.73
C ALA A 128 10.44 -4.54 10.34
N LYS A 129 9.22 -4.91 10.78
CA LYS A 129 8.96 -6.22 11.40
C LYS A 129 9.02 -7.38 10.40
N SER A 130 8.56 -7.17 9.17
CA SER A 130 8.66 -8.17 8.10
C SER A 130 10.10 -8.33 7.63
N ALA A 131 10.83 -7.23 7.40
CA ALA A 131 12.23 -7.28 7.05
C ALA A 131 13.08 -8.03 8.09
N ALA A 132 12.86 -7.76 9.40
CA ALA A 132 13.53 -8.48 10.46
C ALA A 132 13.29 -10.01 10.39
N GLY A 133 12.06 -10.42 10.05
CA GLY A 133 11.77 -11.82 9.80
C GLY A 133 12.45 -12.36 8.55
N MET A 134 12.49 -11.61 7.46
CA MET A 134 13.15 -12.03 6.21
C MET A 134 14.66 -12.28 6.39
N LEU A 135 15.31 -11.61 7.36
CA LEU A 135 16.72 -11.85 7.69
C LEU A 135 17.00 -13.29 8.15
N THR A 136 15.98 -14.00 8.65
CA THR A 136 16.13 -15.39 9.10
C THR A 136 16.07 -16.40 7.96
N LEU A 137 15.74 -15.96 6.74
CA LEU A 137 15.62 -16.83 5.58
C LEU A 137 16.96 -17.03 4.89
N ASP A 138 17.15 -18.19 4.31
CA ASP A 138 18.26 -18.42 3.39
C ASP A 138 18.06 -17.61 2.11
N PRO A 139 19.13 -17.02 1.54
CA PRO A 139 19.02 -16.33 0.27
C PRO A 139 18.68 -17.31 -0.87
N GLY A 140 17.90 -16.86 -1.84
CA GLY A 140 17.65 -17.59 -3.07
C GLY A 140 18.87 -17.62 -4.00
N SER A 141 18.70 -18.17 -5.21
CA SER A 141 19.80 -18.34 -6.19
C SER A 141 20.47 -17.03 -6.58
N ASP A 142 19.72 -15.92 -6.60
CA ASP A 142 20.23 -14.58 -6.95
C ASP A 142 20.67 -13.77 -5.70
N GLY A 143 20.69 -14.40 -4.52
CA GLY A 143 20.98 -13.73 -3.25
C GLY A 143 19.77 -13.06 -2.60
N ASP A 144 18.60 -13.11 -3.21
CA ASP A 144 17.37 -12.49 -2.72
C ASP A 144 16.80 -13.25 -1.50
N ARG A 145 16.55 -12.57 -0.38
CA ARG A 145 15.75 -13.08 0.75
C ARG A 145 14.31 -12.64 0.67
N GLY A 146 14.04 -11.47 0.10
CA GLY A 146 12.67 -10.96 0.03
C GLY A 146 12.51 -9.71 -0.82
N ALA A 147 11.25 -9.33 -1.01
CA ALA A 147 10.90 -8.08 -1.67
C ALA A 147 9.72 -7.40 -0.96
N ILE A 148 9.81 -6.10 -0.81
CA ILE A 148 8.81 -5.25 -0.18
C ILE A 148 8.32 -4.21 -1.20
N VAL A 149 7.00 -4.10 -1.34
CA VAL A 149 6.36 -3.07 -2.17
C VAL A 149 5.48 -2.20 -1.28
N MET A 150 5.77 -0.91 -1.26
CA MET A 150 4.98 0.07 -0.52
C MET A 150 4.04 0.85 -1.45
N THR A 151 2.94 1.35 -0.90
CA THR A 151 1.96 2.16 -1.63
C THR A 151 2.00 3.60 -1.17
N ALA A 152 2.55 4.48 -2.02
CA ALA A 152 2.44 5.92 -1.86
C ALA A 152 1.16 6.46 -2.56
N SER A 153 1.27 7.52 -3.30
CA SER A 153 0.24 8.13 -4.17
C SER A 153 0.90 9.19 -5.03
N VAL A 154 0.33 9.50 -6.18
CA VAL A 154 0.70 10.70 -6.95
C VAL A 154 0.54 11.99 -6.14
N ALA A 155 -0.31 11.98 -5.09
CA ALA A 155 -0.43 13.09 -4.15
C ALA A 155 0.84 13.36 -3.31
N ALA A 156 1.83 12.47 -3.33
CA ALA A 156 3.15 12.73 -2.77
C ALA A 156 3.86 13.89 -3.51
N GLU A 157 3.57 14.05 -4.79
CA GLU A 157 4.16 15.04 -5.69
C GLU A 157 3.16 16.11 -6.12
N ASP A 158 1.94 15.70 -6.49
CA ASP A 158 0.88 16.53 -7.07
C ASP A 158 -0.27 16.79 -6.08
N GLY A 159 0.03 17.05 -4.80
CA GLY A 159 -0.99 17.23 -3.76
C GLY A 159 -2.00 18.33 -4.07
N GLN A 160 -3.28 18.02 -3.87
CA GLN A 160 -4.41 18.92 -4.11
C GLN A 160 -4.78 19.74 -2.87
N ILE A 161 -5.65 20.72 -3.03
CA ILE A 161 -6.22 21.50 -1.92
C ILE A 161 -6.84 20.56 -0.90
N GLY A 162 -6.42 20.68 0.36
CA GLY A 162 -6.88 19.85 1.48
C GLY A 162 -6.05 18.60 1.73
N GLN A 163 -5.06 18.29 0.91
CA GLN A 163 -4.28 17.05 1.03
C GLN A 163 -2.96 17.17 1.80
N ALA A 164 -2.74 18.25 2.58
CA ALA A 164 -1.46 18.46 3.27
C ALA A 164 -1.01 17.25 4.10
N ALA A 165 -1.90 16.67 4.93
CA ALA A 165 -1.59 15.48 5.73
C ALA A 165 -1.40 14.23 4.86
N TYR A 166 -2.26 14.05 3.85
CA TYR A 166 -2.19 12.92 2.94
C TYR A 166 -0.90 12.95 2.13
N SER A 167 -0.58 14.10 1.51
CA SER A 167 0.66 14.30 0.76
C SER A 167 1.89 14.13 1.64
N ALA A 168 1.89 14.65 2.86
CA ALA A 168 2.97 14.43 3.82
C ALA A 168 3.16 12.95 4.14
N SER A 169 2.07 12.21 4.39
CA SER A 169 2.15 10.77 4.66
C SER A 169 2.70 9.98 3.47
N LYS A 170 2.25 10.28 2.26
CA LYS A 170 2.64 9.57 1.03
C LYS A 170 4.02 10.02 0.52
N GLY A 171 4.38 11.30 0.71
CA GLY A 171 5.73 11.80 0.49
C GLY A 171 6.75 11.17 1.45
N GLY A 172 6.34 10.92 2.70
CA GLY A 172 7.15 10.17 3.67
C GLY A 172 7.42 8.73 3.21
N VAL A 173 6.42 8.04 2.63
CA VAL A 173 6.62 6.69 2.06
C VAL A 173 7.62 6.72 0.91
N VAL A 174 7.52 7.68 0.00
CA VAL A 174 8.51 7.88 -1.08
C VAL A 174 9.90 8.15 -0.49
N GLY A 175 9.99 9.09 0.47
CA GLY A 175 11.27 9.47 1.09
C GLY A 175 11.99 8.36 1.82
N MET A 176 11.26 7.34 2.36
CA MET A 176 11.89 6.21 3.04
C MET A 176 12.24 5.03 2.10
N THR A 177 11.83 5.04 0.84
CA THR A 177 12.05 3.92 -0.10
C THR A 177 13.53 3.61 -0.29
N LEU A 178 14.30 4.58 -0.76
CA LEU A 178 15.72 4.38 -1.03
C LEU A 178 16.57 4.15 0.24
N PRO A 179 16.36 4.88 1.36
CA PRO A 179 17.07 4.57 2.60
C PRO A 179 16.85 3.14 3.08
N ILE A 180 15.60 2.64 3.10
CA ILE A 180 15.32 1.26 3.54
C ILE A 180 15.95 0.25 2.58
N ALA A 181 15.87 0.48 1.26
CA ALA A 181 16.51 -0.38 0.28
C ALA A 181 18.04 -0.47 0.49
N ARG A 182 18.67 0.64 0.90
CA ARG A 182 20.11 0.69 1.23
C ARG A 182 20.43 0.02 2.54
N ASP A 183 19.60 0.18 3.56
CA ASP A 183 19.76 -0.50 4.86
C ASP A 183 19.74 -2.03 4.70
N LEU A 184 18.94 -2.53 3.76
CA LEU A 184 18.69 -3.96 3.57
C LEU A 184 19.46 -4.58 2.39
N MET A 185 20.29 -3.81 1.66
CA MET A 185 20.95 -4.28 0.44
C MET A 185 21.92 -5.43 0.68
N SER A 186 22.66 -5.42 1.81
CA SER A 186 23.60 -6.50 2.17
C SER A 186 22.88 -7.79 2.56
N GLU A 187 21.59 -7.71 2.87
CA GLU A 187 20.77 -8.83 3.27
C GLU A 187 19.92 -9.40 2.13
N GLY A 188 20.03 -8.83 0.92
CA GLY A 188 19.28 -9.31 -0.23
C GLY A 188 17.76 -9.08 -0.12
N ILE A 189 17.33 -8.00 0.56
CA ILE A 189 15.92 -7.59 0.62
C ILE A 189 15.75 -6.33 -0.18
N ARG A 190 14.85 -6.36 -1.16
CA ARG A 190 14.56 -5.25 -2.06
C ARG A 190 13.32 -4.48 -1.61
N VAL A 191 13.34 -3.16 -1.81
CA VAL A 191 12.24 -2.28 -1.40
C VAL A 191 11.93 -1.29 -2.51
N ASN A 192 10.67 -1.26 -2.95
CA ASN A 192 10.20 -0.34 -3.98
C ASN A 192 8.85 0.25 -3.60
N THR A 193 8.47 1.33 -4.24
CA THR A 193 7.21 2.03 -3.98
C THR A 193 6.44 2.28 -5.28
N ILE A 194 5.12 2.08 -5.24
CA ILE A 194 4.22 2.49 -6.32
C ILE A 194 3.50 3.76 -5.87
N LEU A 195 3.42 4.74 -6.77
CA LEU A 195 2.60 5.95 -6.63
C LEU A 195 1.36 5.81 -7.54
N PRO A 196 0.27 5.23 -7.05
CA PRO A 196 -0.95 5.12 -7.85
C PRO A 196 -1.54 6.51 -8.15
N GLY A 197 -2.08 6.67 -9.36
CA GLY A 197 -3.01 7.73 -9.70
C GLY A 197 -4.41 7.45 -9.15
N ILE A 198 -5.43 7.70 -9.95
CA ILE A 198 -6.82 7.50 -9.54
C ILE A 198 -7.27 6.11 -10.01
N PHE A 199 -7.52 5.22 -9.05
CA PHE A 199 -7.92 3.84 -9.28
C PHE A 199 -9.37 3.60 -8.87
N ASP A 200 -10.06 2.69 -9.59
CA ASP A 200 -11.41 2.23 -9.25
C ASP A 200 -11.34 1.27 -8.05
N THR A 201 -11.39 1.85 -6.87
CA THR A 201 -11.35 1.15 -5.58
C THR A 201 -12.63 1.42 -4.81
N PRO A 202 -12.97 0.62 -3.77
CA PRO A 202 -14.12 0.90 -2.91
C PRO A 202 -14.12 2.30 -2.32
N LEU A 203 -12.96 2.87 -2.01
CA LEU A 203 -12.83 4.26 -1.56
C LEU A 203 -13.33 5.25 -2.63
N MET A 204 -13.01 5.03 -3.89
CA MET A 204 -13.43 5.85 -5.02
C MET A 204 -14.89 5.59 -5.38
N GLN A 205 -15.37 4.35 -5.24
CA GLN A 205 -16.77 3.98 -5.52
C GLN A 205 -17.77 4.64 -4.55
N GLY A 206 -17.32 5.09 -3.38
CA GLY A 206 -18.09 5.91 -2.46
C GLY A 206 -18.38 7.35 -2.98
N ALA A 207 -17.66 7.82 -4.01
CA ALA A 207 -17.90 9.12 -4.61
C ALA A 207 -19.11 9.09 -5.59
N PRO A 208 -19.87 10.20 -5.73
CA PRO A 208 -20.95 10.30 -6.71
C PRO A 208 -20.48 10.03 -8.14
N GLN A 209 -21.33 9.42 -8.97
CA GLN A 209 -20.99 9.06 -10.35
C GLN A 209 -20.42 10.23 -11.18
N PRO A 210 -21.01 11.45 -11.16
CA PRO A 210 -20.45 12.57 -11.91
C PRO A 210 -19.01 12.94 -11.50
N VAL A 211 -18.67 12.76 -10.23
CA VAL A 211 -17.31 13.00 -9.72
C VAL A 211 -16.36 11.94 -10.28
N ARG A 212 -16.77 10.67 -10.26
CA ARG A 212 -15.97 9.57 -10.81
C ARG A 212 -15.74 9.74 -12.32
N ASP A 213 -16.77 10.16 -13.06
CA ASP A 213 -16.68 10.40 -14.49
C ASP A 213 -15.72 11.58 -14.80
N ALA A 214 -15.79 12.66 -14.03
CA ALA A 214 -14.89 13.80 -14.17
C ALA A 214 -13.43 13.41 -13.89
N LEU A 215 -13.20 12.60 -12.84
CA LEU A 215 -11.87 12.09 -12.50
C LEU A 215 -11.35 11.15 -13.60
N ALA A 216 -12.17 10.25 -14.12
CA ALA A 216 -11.81 9.38 -15.24
C ALA A 216 -11.43 10.17 -16.49
N ALA A 217 -12.20 11.21 -16.80
CA ALA A 217 -11.94 12.10 -17.96
C ALA A 217 -10.66 12.92 -17.80
N SER A 218 -10.21 13.19 -16.56
CA SER A 218 -8.96 13.91 -16.28
C SER A 218 -7.69 13.10 -16.53
N VAL A 219 -7.80 11.77 -16.61
CA VAL A 219 -6.66 10.89 -16.94
C VAL A 219 -6.34 11.06 -18.43
N PRO A 220 -5.09 11.44 -18.79
CA PRO A 220 -4.71 11.64 -20.19
C PRO A 220 -4.91 10.40 -21.06
N PHE A 221 -4.36 9.26 -20.65
CA PHE A 221 -4.55 7.97 -21.34
C PHE A 221 -4.15 6.79 -20.42
N PRO A 222 -4.99 5.74 -20.40
CA PRO A 222 -6.35 5.63 -20.98
C PRO A 222 -7.34 6.51 -20.20
N LYS A 223 -8.36 7.05 -20.90
CA LYS A 223 -9.39 7.94 -20.29
C LYS A 223 -10.36 7.15 -19.42
N ARG A 224 -9.87 6.65 -18.30
CA ARG A 224 -10.59 5.89 -17.28
C ARG A 224 -9.81 5.85 -15.98
N LEU A 225 -10.45 5.44 -14.93
CA LEU A 225 -9.77 5.08 -13.69
C LEU A 225 -8.85 3.86 -13.90
N GLY A 226 -7.74 3.81 -13.18
CA GLY A 226 -6.86 2.63 -13.12
C GLY A 226 -7.63 1.44 -12.54
N ARG A 227 -7.38 0.25 -13.05
CA ARG A 227 -7.95 -0.99 -12.52
C ARG A 227 -7.03 -1.56 -11.45
N PRO A 228 -7.53 -2.02 -10.29
CA PRO A 228 -6.69 -2.61 -9.24
C PRO A 228 -5.74 -3.70 -9.74
N ALA A 229 -6.14 -4.48 -10.76
CA ALA A 229 -5.28 -5.48 -11.39
C ALA A 229 -4.03 -4.88 -12.07
N GLU A 230 -4.08 -3.62 -12.55
CA GLU A 230 -2.92 -2.95 -13.14
C GLU A 230 -1.89 -2.58 -12.06
N TYR A 231 -2.36 -2.19 -10.87
CA TYR A 231 -1.49 -2.02 -9.71
C TYR A 231 -0.84 -3.35 -9.31
N ALA A 232 -1.64 -4.42 -9.18
CA ALA A 232 -1.14 -5.74 -8.84
C ALA A 232 -0.07 -6.23 -9.83
N ALA A 233 -0.28 -6.02 -11.13
CA ALA A 233 0.70 -6.40 -12.17
C ALA A 233 2.05 -5.69 -11.97
N LEU A 234 2.06 -4.39 -11.64
CA LEU A 234 3.29 -3.67 -11.36
C LEU A 234 3.94 -4.15 -10.06
N ALA A 235 3.16 -4.38 -9.00
CA ALA A 235 3.67 -4.91 -7.73
C ALA A 235 4.36 -6.27 -7.93
N LEU A 236 3.76 -7.17 -8.70
CA LEU A 236 4.35 -8.46 -9.04
C LEU A 236 5.63 -8.30 -9.89
N THR A 237 5.64 -7.35 -10.83
CA THR A 237 6.84 -7.03 -11.61
C THR A 237 7.99 -6.58 -10.73
N MET A 238 7.74 -5.70 -9.74
CA MET A 238 8.75 -5.27 -8.77
C MET A 238 9.26 -6.42 -7.90
N ILE A 239 8.39 -7.38 -7.58
CA ILE A 239 8.74 -8.58 -6.82
C ILE A 239 9.62 -9.52 -7.66
N GLU A 240 9.22 -9.82 -8.89
CA GLU A 240 9.88 -10.83 -9.74
C GLU A 240 11.17 -10.33 -10.40
N ASN A 241 11.30 -9.03 -10.63
CA ASN A 241 12.49 -8.44 -11.26
C ASN A 241 13.53 -8.10 -10.18
N SER A 242 14.58 -8.92 -10.07
CA SER A 242 15.63 -8.76 -9.05
C SER A 242 16.46 -7.47 -9.21
N TYR A 243 16.43 -6.83 -10.37
CA TYR A 243 17.13 -5.55 -10.59
C TYR A 243 16.33 -4.32 -10.18
N PHE A 244 15.07 -4.53 -9.76
CA PHE A 244 14.18 -3.46 -9.28
C PHE A 244 14.37 -3.28 -7.77
N ASN A 245 15.11 -2.23 -7.38
CA ASN A 245 15.38 -1.94 -5.97
C ASN A 245 15.61 -0.46 -5.70
N GLY A 246 14.95 0.09 -4.69
CA GLY A 246 15.10 1.47 -4.26
C GLY A 246 14.34 2.50 -5.11
N GLU A 247 13.43 2.05 -5.97
CA GLU A 247 12.70 2.90 -6.91
C GLU A 247 11.27 3.21 -6.45
N ASP A 248 10.81 4.38 -6.84
CA ASP A 248 9.42 4.80 -6.75
C ASP A 248 8.86 5.05 -8.16
N VAL A 249 7.71 4.43 -8.45
CA VAL A 249 7.13 4.44 -9.81
C VAL A 249 5.71 4.95 -9.78
N ARG A 250 5.45 6.00 -10.57
CA ARG A 250 4.09 6.48 -10.83
C ARG A 250 3.35 5.52 -11.76
N LEU A 251 2.14 5.13 -11.35
CA LEU A 251 1.21 4.34 -12.16
C LEU A 251 -0.11 5.10 -12.25
N ASP A 252 -0.23 6.02 -13.21
CA ASP A 252 -1.23 7.08 -13.14
C ASP A 252 -1.85 7.51 -14.48
N GLY A 253 -1.55 6.82 -15.58
CA GLY A 253 -2.05 7.22 -16.91
C GLY A 253 -1.60 8.61 -17.37
N ALA A 254 -0.42 9.04 -16.88
CA ALA A 254 0.18 10.35 -17.13
C ALA A 254 -0.58 11.54 -16.50
N ILE A 255 -1.45 11.31 -15.51
CA ILE A 255 -2.12 12.40 -14.82
C ILE A 255 -1.14 13.24 -14.02
N ARG A 256 -1.36 14.54 -14.03
CA ARG A 256 -0.82 15.48 -13.03
C ARG A 256 -2.02 16.16 -12.40
N MET A 257 -2.14 15.99 -11.08
CA MET A 257 -3.35 16.44 -10.37
C MET A 257 -3.46 17.97 -10.42
N ALA A 258 -4.58 18.46 -10.93
CA ALA A 258 -4.90 19.87 -10.82
C ALA A 258 -5.11 20.26 -9.35
N PRO A 259 -4.97 21.54 -8.96
CA PRO A 259 -5.16 21.98 -7.58
C PRO A 259 -6.54 21.62 -7.00
N ARG A 260 -7.53 21.39 -7.87
CA ARG A 260 -8.92 20.98 -7.55
C ARG A 260 -9.42 20.01 -8.60
#